data_87d995d6b7a47bcec3d36376cf959f40
#
_entry.id   87d995d6b7a47bcec3d36376cf959f40
#
_cell.length_a   1.000
_cell.length_b   1.000
_cell.length_c   1.000
_cell.angle_alpha   90.00
_cell.angle_beta   90.00
_cell.angle_gamma   90.00
#
_symmetry.space_group_name_H-M   'P 1'
#
loop_
_entity.id
_entity.type
_entity.pdbx_description
1 polymer ?
#
loop_
_entity_poly.entity_id
_entity_poly.type
_entity_poly.pdbx_seq_one_letter_code
_entity_poly.pdbx_strand_id
1 'polypeptide(L)'
;MLRFLSFGSGSSGNCYLLYTDTDCLMIDCGVGIRSLKKHFHNYGLQLNMVHNVLITHDHADHVKSVGSISGDLQLPVYTTEDVHRGLSQNWCVRRKVDQQYVKFVQKGEEITIGEFKVTPFGVPHDSTDCVGYSVEYEGIRFTLITDCGHITDEIALFISISNYLVIEANHEPEKLAAGPYPRHLKERISGPNGHLSNEACAKALVENASPALRHVWLCHLSDENNHPELAKKTIEAVLRDSGIIIGKEFTLEVLKRKIPSEMYELNP
;
A
#
# COMPACT_ATOMS: atom_id res chain seq x y z
N MET A 1 10.92 -11.86 14.46
CA MET A 1 11.23 -11.76 13.00
C MET A 1 10.05 -11.06 12.33
N LEU A 2 10.30 -10.05 11.49
CA LEU A 2 9.23 -9.34 10.77
C LEU A 2 8.92 -10.06 9.44
N ARG A 3 7.63 -10.21 9.11
CA ARG A 3 7.16 -10.82 7.86
C ARG A 3 6.17 -9.92 7.15
N PHE A 4 6.21 -9.95 5.82
CA PHE A 4 5.28 -9.23 4.94
C PHE A 4 4.51 -10.18 4.04
N LEU A 5 3.23 -9.88 3.81
CA LEU A 5 2.35 -10.63 2.93
C LEU A 5 1.30 -9.68 2.31
N SER A 6 1.12 -9.71 0.99
CA SER A 6 0.03 -9.02 0.30
C SER A 6 -1.07 -10.02 -0.06
N PHE A 7 -2.31 -9.74 0.33
CA PHE A 7 -3.48 -10.54 -0.08
C PHE A 7 -4.16 -10.05 -1.36
N GLY A 8 -3.79 -8.87 -1.82
CA GLY A 8 -4.25 -8.25 -3.05
C GLY A 8 -3.73 -6.83 -3.14
N SER A 9 -3.48 -6.38 -4.37
CA SER A 9 -2.93 -5.05 -4.64
C SER A 9 -3.47 -4.49 -5.94
N GLY A 10 -4.51 -3.66 -5.88
CA GLY A 10 -5.14 -3.02 -7.02
C GLY A 10 -6.64 -2.78 -6.83
N SER A 11 -7.33 -2.21 -7.80
CA SER A 11 -8.74 -1.78 -7.77
C SER A 11 -9.76 -2.89 -7.42
N SER A 12 -9.34 -4.14 -7.35
CA SER A 12 -10.18 -5.26 -6.88
C SER A 12 -10.18 -5.41 -5.36
N GLY A 13 -9.17 -4.90 -4.70
CA GLY A 13 -9.01 -4.91 -3.25
C GLY A 13 -7.55 -4.95 -2.83
N ASN A 14 -7.20 -4.05 -1.92
CA ASN A 14 -5.88 -3.90 -1.32
C ASN A 14 -5.93 -4.42 0.12
N CYS A 15 -4.94 -5.23 0.49
CA CYS A 15 -4.79 -5.70 1.87
C CYS A 15 -3.37 -6.25 2.06
N TYR A 16 -2.66 -5.73 3.04
CA TYR A 16 -1.30 -6.08 3.36
C TYR A 16 -1.17 -6.45 4.83
N LEU A 17 -0.30 -7.40 5.15
CA LEU A 17 0.05 -7.76 6.52
C LEU A 17 1.53 -7.51 6.77
N LEU A 18 1.80 -6.88 7.92
CA LEU A 18 3.09 -6.92 8.59
C LEU A 18 2.91 -7.65 9.92
N TYR A 19 3.69 -8.69 10.18
CA TYR A 19 3.51 -9.47 11.40
C TYR A 19 4.80 -10.06 11.92
N THR A 20 4.83 -10.23 13.22
CA THR A 20 5.86 -10.90 13.99
C THR A 20 5.34 -12.26 14.49
N ASP A 21 6.04 -12.89 15.41
CA ASP A 21 5.54 -14.10 16.06
C ASP A 21 4.43 -13.80 17.09
N THR A 22 4.31 -12.54 17.52
CA THR A 22 3.44 -12.11 18.63
C THR A 22 2.46 -10.99 18.25
N ASP A 23 2.68 -10.26 17.16
CA ASP A 23 1.81 -9.15 16.75
C ASP A 23 1.57 -9.13 15.24
N CYS A 24 0.43 -8.57 14.83
CA CYS A 24 0.05 -8.48 13.43
C CYS A 24 -0.71 -7.19 13.14
N LEU A 25 -0.19 -6.44 12.18
CA LEU A 25 -0.73 -5.20 11.66
C LEU A 25 -1.29 -5.45 10.26
N MET A 26 -2.57 -5.18 10.04
CA MET A 26 -3.21 -5.21 8.72
C MET A 26 -3.28 -3.79 8.17
N ILE A 27 -2.80 -3.57 6.94
CA ILE A 27 -2.93 -2.30 6.24
C ILE A 27 -3.92 -2.50 5.09
N ASP A 28 -4.99 -1.73 5.12
CA ASP A 28 -6.17 -1.81 4.26
C ASP A 28 -6.98 -3.12 4.35
N CYS A 29 -8.27 -2.99 4.11
CA CYS A 29 -9.27 -4.05 4.20
C CYS A 29 -10.13 -4.11 2.93
N GLY A 30 -9.52 -3.92 1.78
CA GLY A 30 -10.21 -3.88 0.49
C GLY A 30 -10.52 -5.26 -0.09
N VAL A 31 -9.88 -6.32 0.37
CA VAL A 31 -10.20 -7.70 -0.01
C VAL A 31 -11.48 -8.14 0.69
N GLY A 32 -12.41 -8.77 -0.07
CA GLY A 32 -13.67 -9.26 0.50
C GLY A 32 -13.45 -10.29 1.62
N ILE A 33 -14.20 -10.18 2.72
CA ILE A 33 -14.01 -10.97 3.95
C ILE A 33 -13.97 -12.49 3.72
N ARG A 34 -14.77 -13.02 2.77
CA ARG A 34 -14.75 -14.45 2.45
C ARG A 34 -13.44 -14.87 1.80
N SER A 35 -12.93 -14.07 0.86
CA SER A 35 -11.64 -14.31 0.19
C SER A 35 -10.50 -14.17 1.19
N LEU A 36 -10.58 -13.16 2.07
CA LEU A 36 -9.57 -12.92 3.10
C LEU A 36 -9.47 -14.12 4.06
N LYS A 37 -10.60 -14.63 4.58
CA LYS A 37 -10.61 -15.83 5.43
C LYS A 37 -10.00 -17.05 4.72
N LYS A 38 -10.31 -17.24 3.42
CA LYS A 38 -9.72 -18.30 2.61
C LYS A 38 -8.20 -18.11 2.44
N HIS A 39 -7.74 -16.88 2.20
CA HIS A 39 -6.32 -16.59 2.06
C HIS A 39 -5.56 -16.86 3.36
N PHE A 40 -6.03 -16.37 4.50
CA PHE A 40 -5.43 -16.69 5.80
C PHE A 40 -5.29 -18.20 5.99
N HIS A 41 -6.36 -18.95 5.77
CA HIS A 41 -6.34 -20.41 5.89
C HIS A 41 -5.30 -21.08 4.96
N ASN A 42 -5.20 -20.63 3.71
CA ASN A 42 -4.27 -21.19 2.73
C ASN A 42 -2.78 -20.98 3.11
N TYR A 43 -2.49 -19.93 3.89
CA TYR A 43 -1.15 -19.64 4.41
C TYR A 43 -0.90 -20.25 5.79
N GLY A 44 -1.83 -21.04 6.32
CA GLY A 44 -1.74 -21.58 7.68
C GLY A 44 -1.88 -20.51 8.76
N LEU A 45 -2.40 -19.33 8.40
CA LEU A 45 -2.63 -18.21 9.29
C LEU A 45 -4.08 -18.18 9.77
N GLN A 46 -4.33 -17.49 10.86
CA GLN A 46 -5.67 -17.26 11.39
C GLN A 46 -5.98 -15.77 11.41
N LEU A 47 -7.21 -15.39 11.02
CA LEU A 47 -7.59 -13.98 10.95
C LEU A 47 -7.56 -13.29 12.33
N ASN A 48 -7.76 -14.04 13.42
CA ASN A 48 -7.69 -13.53 14.78
C ASN A 48 -6.26 -13.22 15.27
N MET A 49 -5.23 -13.50 14.47
CA MET A 49 -3.88 -13.03 14.74
C MET A 49 -3.70 -11.53 14.46
N VAL A 50 -4.61 -10.93 13.70
CA VAL A 50 -4.60 -9.48 13.47
C VAL A 50 -5.00 -8.77 14.75
N HIS A 51 -4.18 -7.84 15.20
CA HIS A 51 -4.43 -7.06 16.42
C HIS A 51 -4.79 -5.61 16.13
N ASN A 52 -4.30 -5.06 15.01
CA ASN A 52 -4.48 -3.66 14.64
C ASN A 52 -4.72 -3.51 13.14
N VAL A 53 -5.51 -2.51 12.76
CA VAL A 53 -5.81 -2.17 11.37
C VAL A 53 -5.40 -0.73 11.09
N LEU A 54 -4.62 -0.52 10.03
CA LEU A 54 -4.36 0.80 9.44
C LEU A 54 -5.18 0.95 8.16
N ILE A 55 -5.70 2.14 7.89
CA ILE A 55 -6.39 2.46 6.63
C ILE A 55 -5.69 3.63 5.96
N THR A 56 -5.34 3.47 4.69
CA THR A 56 -4.68 4.50 3.91
C THR A 56 -5.64 5.61 3.49
N HIS A 57 -6.79 5.26 2.95
CA HIS A 57 -7.83 6.20 2.51
C HIS A 57 -9.19 5.49 2.37
N ASP A 58 -10.23 6.24 2.03
CA ASP A 58 -11.62 5.78 2.09
C ASP A 58 -12.19 5.18 0.78
N HIS A 59 -11.39 4.94 -0.26
CA HIS A 59 -11.88 4.27 -1.47
C HIS A 59 -12.29 2.81 -1.22
N ALA A 60 -13.29 2.35 -1.96
CA ALA A 60 -13.95 1.06 -1.74
C ALA A 60 -13.00 -0.15 -1.78
N ASP A 61 -11.99 -0.11 -2.65
CA ASP A 61 -10.99 -1.16 -2.80
C ASP A 61 -9.92 -1.18 -1.69
N HIS A 62 -10.00 -0.26 -0.74
CA HIS A 62 -9.20 -0.25 0.48
C HIS A 62 -10.02 -0.56 1.74
N VAL A 63 -11.35 -0.36 1.72
CA VAL A 63 -12.12 -0.30 2.97
C VAL A 63 -13.34 -1.20 3.06
N LYS A 64 -13.77 -1.87 1.97
CA LYS A 64 -15.08 -2.56 1.94
C LYS A 64 -15.31 -3.60 3.03
N SER A 65 -14.26 -4.16 3.62
CA SER A 65 -14.35 -5.16 4.69
C SER A 65 -13.99 -4.63 6.09
N VAL A 66 -13.56 -3.36 6.23
CA VAL A 66 -13.00 -2.82 7.47
C VAL A 66 -13.96 -2.95 8.66
N GLY A 67 -15.20 -2.54 8.51
CA GLY A 67 -16.16 -2.60 9.61
C GLY A 67 -16.57 -4.03 10.00
N SER A 68 -16.52 -4.99 9.06
CA SER A 68 -16.74 -6.40 9.39
C SER A 68 -15.56 -6.98 10.14
N ILE A 69 -14.33 -6.69 9.70
CA ILE A 69 -13.10 -7.17 10.36
C ILE A 69 -13.00 -6.56 11.76
N SER A 70 -13.09 -5.23 11.86
CA SER A 70 -13.03 -4.52 13.14
C SER A 70 -14.09 -5.01 14.13
N GLY A 71 -15.34 -5.11 13.68
CA GLY A 71 -16.44 -5.50 14.58
C GLY A 71 -16.47 -6.98 14.95
N ASP A 72 -16.08 -7.90 14.05
CA ASP A 72 -16.04 -9.34 14.33
C ASP A 72 -14.88 -9.72 15.27
N LEU A 73 -13.74 -9.02 15.14
CA LEU A 73 -12.52 -9.30 15.89
C LEU A 73 -12.24 -8.28 17.00
N GLN A 74 -13.11 -7.26 17.15
CA GLN A 74 -12.97 -6.18 18.12
C GLN A 74 -11.65 -5.40 17.97
N LEU A 75 -11.25 -5.11 16.72
CA LEU A 75 -9.97 -4.50 16.40
C LEU A 75 -10.05 -2.98 16.30
N PRO A 76 -9.07 -2.26 16.86
CA PRO A 76 -8.91 -0.84 16.62
C PRO A 76 -8.54 -0.57 15.15
N VAL A 77 -9.08 0.52 14.61
CA VAL A 77 -8.83 1.00 13.26
C VAL A 77 -8.18 2.37 13.35
N TYR A 78 -6.94 2.46 12.90
CA TYR A 78 -6.13 3.67 12.93
C TYR A 78 -6.11 4.34 11.56
N THR A 79 -6.46 5.59 11.50
CA THR A 79 -6.29 6.46 10.34
C THR A 79 -6.55 7.92 10.75
N THR A 80 -6.45 8.88 9.83
CA THR A 80 -6.76 10.28 10.12
C THR A 80 -8.25 10.48 10.39
N GLU A 81 -8.60 11.57 11.07
CA GLU A 81 -9.99 11.93 11.35
C GLU A 81 -10.80 12.08 10.06
N ASP A 82 -10.19 12.67 9.03
CA ASP A 82 -10.82 12.87 7.72
C ASP A 82 -11.13 11.54 7.01
N VAL A 83 -10.20 10.58 7.02
CA VAL A 83 -10.44 9.23 6.49
C VAL A 83 -11.54 8.52 7.29
N HIS A 84 -11.56 8.61 8.63
CA HIS A 84 -12.66 8.05 9.44
C HIS A 84 -14.00 8.69 9.08
N ARG A 85 -14.05 10.00 8.84
CA ARG A 85 -15.25 10.68 8.36
C ARG A 85 -15.69 10.11 7.00
N GLY A 86 -14.74 9.93 6.06
CA GLY A 86 -14.97 9.28 4.77
C GLY A 86 -15.53 7.86 4.93
N LEU A 87 -14.92 7.01 5.78
CA LEU A 87 -15.38 5.66 6.09
C LEU A 87 -16.83 5.64 6.59
N SER A 88 -17.20 6.58 7.44
CA SER A 88 -18.55 6.67 7.98
C SER A 88 -19.62 6.96 6.91
N GLN A 89 -19.24 7.70 5.86
CA GLN A 89 -20.12 8.10 4.77
C GLN A 89 -20.06 7.14 3.57
N ASN A 90 -19.00 6.34 3.44
CA ASN A 90 -18.80 5.46 2.28
C ASN A 90 -19.82 4.31 2.27
N TRP A 91 -20.68 4.27 1.24
CA TRP A 91 -21.71 3.26 1.07
C TRP A 91 -21.18 1.83 0.88
N CYS A 92 -19.92 1.67 0.41
CA CYS A 92 -19.27 0.37 0.26
C CYS A 92 -18.92 -0.26 1.62
N VAL A 93 -18.72 0.56 2.66
CA VAL A 93 -18.52 0.13 4.04
C VAL A 93 -19.91 -0.16 4.65
N ARG A 94 -20.45 -1.34 4.36
CA ARG A 94 -21.81 -1.73 4.77
C ARG A 94 -21.99 -1.77 6.28
N ARG A 95 -21.04 -2.34 7.00
CA ARG A 95 -20.93 -2.26 8.45
C ARG A 95 -19.91 -1.19 8.79
N LYS A 96 -20.33 -0.17 9.52
CA LYS A 96 -19.43 0.92 9.94
C LYS A 96 -18.51 0.44 11.07
N VAL A 97 -17.38 1.12 11.22
CA VAL A 97 -16.49 0.91 12.36
C VAL A 97 -17.17 1.45 13.61
N ASP A 98 -17.27 0.64 14.66
CA ASP A 98 -17.83 1.06 15.93
C ASP A 98 -16.94 2.13 16.58
N GLN A 99 -17.56 3.14 17.20
CA GLN A 99 -16.87 4.31 17.75
C GLN A 99 -15.77 3.93 18.76
N GLN A 100 -15.94 2.86 19.51
CA GLN A 100 -14.93 2.36 20.47
C GLN A 100 -13.64 1.88 19.82
N TYR A 101 -13.68 1.49 18.53
CA TYR A 101 -12.53 1.00 17.77
C TYR A 101 -11.91 2.09 16.87
N VAL A 102 -12.49 3.28 16.79
CA VAL A 102 -11.93 4.43 16.06
C VAL A 102 -10.71 4.94 16.80
N LYS A 103 -9.58 5.02 16.10
CA LYS A 103 -8.31 5.57 16.60
C LYS A 103 -7.76 6.56 15.59
N PHE A 104 -7.44 7.76 16.04
CA PHE A 104 -6.89 8.81 15.20
C PHE A 104 -5.38 8.78 15.19
N VAL A 105 -4.80 9.05 14.02
CA VAL A 105 -3.38 9.30 13.81
C VAL A 105 -3.19 10.67 13.16
N GLN A 106 -2.05 11.29 13.37
CA GLN A 106 -1.69 12.57 12.76
C GLN A 106 -0.49 12.37 11.84
N LYS A 107 -0.55 12.97 10.64
CA LYS A 107 0.56 12.92 9.67
C LYS A 107 1.82 13.53 10.27
N GLY A 108 2.95 12.85 10.07
CA GLY A 108 4.25 13.26 10.58
C GLY A 108 4.51 12.91 12.06
N GLU A 109 3.51 12.39 12.80
CA GLU A 109 3.69 12.00 14.20
C GLU A 109 3.88 10.47 14.30
N GLU A 110 4.99 10.05 14.92
CA GLU A 110 5.24 8.65 15.23
C GLU A 110 4.38 8.19 16.41
N ILE A 111 3.69 7.09 16.25
CA ILE A 111 2.94 6.42 17.31
C ILE A 111 3.36 4.97 17.45
N THR A 112 3.21 4.41 18.65
CA THR A 112 3.42 2.98 18.88
C THR A 112 2.08 2.25 18.79
N ILE A 113 2.01 1.24 17.91
CA ILE A 113 0.84 0.36 17.74
C ILE A 113 1.33 -1.07 17.92
N GLY A 114 0.99 -1.70 19.04
CA GLY A 114 1.56 -2.99 19.40
C GLY A 114 3.08 -2.94 19.46
N GLU A 115 3.75 -3.79 18.69
CA GLU A 115 5.22 -3.84 18.60
C GLU A 115 5.81 -2.87 17.56
N PHE A 116 4.96 -2.15 16.81
CA PHE A 116 5.37 -1.34 15.68
C PHE A 116 5.40 0.14 16.02
N LYS A 117 6.41 0.86 15.55
CA LYS A 117 6.40 2.32 15.46
C LYS A 117 5.87 2.71 14.09
N VAL A 118 4.80 3.47 14.05
CA VAL A 118 4.10 3.83 12.82
C VAL A 118 4.12 5.34 12.65
N THR A 119 4.59 5.79 11.50
CA THR A 119 4.52 7.21 11.10
C THR A 119 3.64 7.32 9.86
N PRO A 120 2.44 7.87 9.97
CA PRO A 120 1.62 8.21 8.80
C PRO A 120 2.14 9.49 8.14
N PHE A 121 2.07 9.57 6.82
CA PHE A 121 2.49 10.74 6.05
C PHE A 121 1.52 11.02 4.90
N GLY A 122 1.53 12.25 4.37
CA GLY A 122 0.61 12.67 3.32
C GLY A 122 0.92 12.02 1.96
N VAL A 123 -0.13 11.51 1.29
CA VAL A 123 -0.05 11.03 -0.10
C VAL A 123 -1.06 11.79 -0.94
N PRO A 124 -0.64 12.42 -2.06
CA PRO A 124 -1.56 13.14 -2.95
C PRO A 124 -2.48 12.18 -3.69
N HIS A 125 -3.77 12.15 -3.34
CA HIS A 125 -4.79 11.34 -4.00
C HIS A 125 -6.17 11.98 -3.92
N ASP A 126 -7.09 11.60 -4.81
CA ASP A 126 -8.44 12.15 -4.92
C ASP A 126 -9.46 11.43 -3.99
N SER A 127 -9.12 11.31 -2.72
CA SER A 127 -9.98 10.81 -1.64
C SER A 127 -10.27 11.89 -0.61
N THR A 128 -11.04 11.57 0.44
CA THR A 128 -11.31 12.51 1.54
C THR A 128 -10.01 12.96 2.22
N ASP A 129 -9.10 12.04 2.42
CA ASP A 129 -7.70 12.21 2.80
C ASP A 129 -6.96 10.93 2.44
N CYS A 130 -5.63 10.99 2.23
CA CYS A 130 -4.83 9.82 1.93
C CYS A 130 -3.51 9.86 2.69
N VAL A 131 -3.14 8.71 3.26
CA VAL A 131 -1.90 8.53 4.03
C VAL A 131 -1.12 7.31 3.54
N GLY A 132 0.20 7.48 3.42
CA GLY A 132 1.15 6.40 3.42
C GLY A 132 1.57 6.06 4.86
N TYR A 133 2.19 4.92 5.04
CA TYR A 133 2.66 4.47 6.34
C TYR A 133 4.11 4.04 6.29
N SER A 134 4.94 4.59 7.16
CA SER A 134 6.26 4.06 7.48
C SER A 134 6.16 3.30 8.80
N VAL A 135 6.48 2.02 8.78
CA VAL A 135 6.39 1.11 9.92
C VAL A 135 7.79 0.64 10.28
N GLU A 136 8.21 0.87 11.51
CA GLU A 136 9.50 0.43 12.04
C GLU A 136 9.33 -0.67 13.08
N TYR A 137 10.13 -1.72 12.94
CA TYR A 137 10.24 -2.82 13.89
C TYR A 137 11.70 -3.27 13.98
N GLU A 138 12.31 -3.22 15.17
CA GLU A 138 13.70 -3.66 15.44
C GLU A 138 14.74 -3.11 14.42
N GLY A 139 14.62 -1.84 14.02
CA GLY A 139 15.52 -1.20 13.07
C GLY A 139 15.22 -1.48 11.60
N ILE A 140 14.21 -2.30 11.30
CA ILE A 140 13.70 -2.52 9.94
C ILE A 140 12.61 -1.49 9.66
N ARG A 141 12.74 -0.74 8.57
CA ARG A 141 11.74 0.23 8.13
C ARG A 141 11.05 -0.23 6.85
N PHE A 142 9.78 -0.52 6.99
CA PHE A 142 8.86 -0.83 5.89
C PHE A 142 8.02 0.39 5.56
N THR A 143 7.92 0.75 4.28
CA THR A 143 7.09 1.88 3.84
C THR A 143 6.09 1.44 2.78
N LEU A 144 4.83 1.89 2.92
CA LEU A 144 3.75 1.68 1.96
C LEU A 144 3.31 3.02 1.37
N ILE A 145 3.38 3.12 0.04
CA ILE A 145 2.96 4.26 -0.77
C ILE A 145 2.06 3.72 -1.88
N THR A 146 0.76 3.78 -1.69
CA THR A 146 -0.24 3.39 -2.69
C THR A 146 -1.11 4.58 -3.05
N ASP A 147 -1.75 4.53 -4.23
CA ASP A 147 -2.65 5.59 -4.71
C ASP A 147 -2.02 6.99 -4.62
N CYS A 148 -0.92 7.14 -5.33
CA CYS A 148 -0.06 8.30 -5.27
C CYS A 148 -0.05 9.05 -6.61
N GLY A 149 -0.57 10.27 -6.65
CA GLY A 149 -0.60 11.07 -7.88
C GLY A 149 0.78 11.63 -8.27
N HIS A 150 1.60 11.98 -7.30
CA HIS A 150 2.98 12.45 -7.52
C HIS A 150 3.83 12.32 -6.26
N ILE A 151 5.15 12.35 -6.43
CA ILE A 151 6.12 12.27 -5.32
C ILE A 151 6.30 13.67 -4.72
N THR A 152 6.04 13.80 -3.42
CA THR A 152 6.33 14.98 -2.62
C THR A 152 7.69 14.85 -1.91
N ASP A 153 8.22 15.94 -1.37
CA ASP A 153 9.47 15.90 -0.58
C ASP A 153 9.33 14.95 0.64
N GLU A 154 8.15 14.90 1.25
CA GLU A 154 7.87 13.98 2.36
C GLU A 154 7.90 12.51 1.91
N ILE A 155 7.28 12.19 0.77
CA ILE A 155 7.33 10.83 0.18
C ILE A 155 8.77 10.47 -0.19
N ALA A 156 9.51 11.38 -0.82
CA ALA A 156 10.93 11.21 -1.17
C ALA A 156 11.78 10.88 0.06
N LEU A 157 11.55 11.58 1.17
CA LEU A 157 12.22 11.29 2.43
C LEU A 157 11.93 9.85 2.90
N PHE A 158 10.65 9.42 2.91
CA PHE A 158 10.30 8.06 3.35
C PHE A 158 10.85 6.99 2.40
N ILE A 159 10.93 7.23 1.09
CA ILE A 159 11.64 6.32 0.16
C ILE A 159 13.11 6.19 0.57
N SER A 160 13.79 7.30 0.85
CA SER A 160 15.24 7.33 1.11
C SER A 160 15.67 6.61 2.39
N ILE A 161 14.77 6.52 3.38
CA ILE A 161 15.06 5.86 4.67
C ILE A 161 14.52 4.43 4.76
N SER A 162 13.85 3.93 3.71
CA SER A 162 13.22 2.61 3.72
C SER A 162 14.22 1.47 3.50
N ASN A 163 14.02 0.35 4.22
CA ASN A 163 14.65 -0.93 3.90
C ASN A 163 13.78 -1.75 2.96
N TYR A 164 12.48 -1.66 3.11
CA TYR A 164 11.46 -2.37 2.35
C TYR A 164 10.38 -1.40 1.91
N LEU A 165 10.09 -1.37 0.61
CA LEU A 165 9.20 -0.37 0.02
C LEU A 165 8.13 -1.03 -0.83
N VAL A 166 6.87 -0.76 -0.52
CA VAL A 166 5.73 -0.96 -1.41
C VAL A 166 5.37 0.38 -2.03
N ILE A 167 5.47 0.50 -3.35
CA ILE A 167 5.23 1.75 -4.07
C ILE A 167 4.35 1.52 -5.29
N GLU A 168 3.46 2.46 -5.58
CA GLU A 168 2.57 2.37 -6.72
C GLU A 168 3.32 2.43 -8.06
N ALA A 169 2.88 1.57 -9.00
CA ALA A 169 3.21 1.63 -10.43
C ALA A 169 1.93 1.33 -11.22
N ASN A 170 1.03 2.32 -11.28
CA ASN A 170 -0.34 2.08 -11.71
C ASN A 170 -0.45 1.86 -13.22
N HIS A 171 0.12 2.73 -14.05
CA HIS A 171 -0.11 2.70 -15.49
C HIS A 171 1.13 2.98 -16.32
N GLU A 172 1.14 2.43 -17.53
CA GLU A 172 2.04 2.84 -18.61
C GLU A 172 1.41 4.03 -19.33
N PRO A 173 2.10 5.19 -19.45
CA PRO A 173 1.53 6.40 -20.05
C PRO A 173 0.97 6.19 -21.45
N GLU A 174 1.71 5.47 -22.31
CA GLU A 174 1.29 5.19 -23.68
C GLU A 174 0.04 4.31 -23.74
N LYS A 175 -0.03 3.27 -22.89
CA LYS A 175 -1.23 2.42 -22.80
C LYS A 175 -2.45 3.19 -22.30
N LEU A 176 -2.27 4.04 -21.30
CA LEU A 176 -3.35 4.90 -20.80
C LEU A 176 -3.83 5.84 -21.90
N ALA A 177 -2.91 6.49 -22.62
CA ALA A 177 -3.26 7.42 -23.71
C ALA A 177 -4.01 6.72 -24.84
N ALA A 178 -3.55 5.54 -25.30
CA ALA A 178 -4.15 4.76 -26.38
C ALA A 178 -5.36 3.93 -25.95
N GLY A 179 -5.52 3.66 -24.65
CA GLY A 179 -6.53 2.74 -24.10
C GLY A 179 -7.98 3.23 -24.28
N PRO A 180 -8.97 2.37 -23.96
CA PRO A 180 -10.39 2.62 -24.21
C PRO A 180 -11.05 3.58 -23.22
N TYR A 181 -10.36 4.02 -22.19
CA TYR A 181 -10.94 4.89 -21.16
C TYR A 181 -11.36 6.25 -21.74
N PRO A 182 -12.50 6.81 -21.31
CA PRO A 182 -12.91 8.13 -21.70
C PRO A 182 -11.89 9.20 -21.22
N ARG A 183 -11.81 10.30 -21.93
CA ARG A 183 -10.82 11.36 -21.72
C ARG A 183 -10.75 11.83 -20.26
N HIS A 184 -11.89 12.11 -19.64
CA HIS A 184 -11.95 12.60 -18.26
C HIS A 184 -11.34 11.60 -17.26
N LEU A 185 -11.49 10.28 -17.51
CA LEU A 185 -10.89 9.24 -16.66
C LEU A 185 -9.37 9.15 -16.86
N LYS A 186 -8.89 9.30 -18.10
CA LYS A 186 -7.46 9.38 -18.39
C LYS A 186 -6.82 10.58 -17.69
N GLU A 187 -7.46 11.76 -17.80
CA GLU A 187 -7.01 12.99 -17.15
C GLU A 187 -7.02 12.87 -15.61
N ARG A 188 -8.02 12.20 -15.03
CA ARG A 188 -8.06 11.89 -13.60
C ARG A 188 -6.90 10.97 -13.19
N ILE A 189 -6.66 9.89 -13.92
CA ILE A 189 -5.62 8.89 -13.60
C ILE A 189 -4.22 9.51 -13.68
N SER A 190 -3.93 10.29 -14.73
CA SER A 190 -2.62 10.92 -14.93
C SER A 190 -2.48 12.29 -14.25
N GLY A 191 -3.51 12.75 -13.55
CA GLY A 191 -3.52 14.03 -12.87
C GLY A 191 -2.69 14.02 -11.55
N PRO A 192 -2.44 15.20 -10.96
CA PRO A 192 -1.56 15.33 -9.79
C PRO A 192 -2.10 14.63 -8.53
N ASN A 193 -3.38 14.34 -8.47
CA ASN A 193 -4.03 13.56 -7.41
C ASN A 193 -4.56 12.22 -7.94
N GLY A 194 -4.05 11.75 -9.07
CA GLY A 194 -4.42 10.47 -9.67
C GLY A 194 -3.54 9.33 -9.18
N HIS A 195 -2.80 8.72 -10.10
CA HIS A 195 -1.96 7.55 -9.83
C HIS A 195 -0.59 7.67 -10.47
N LEU A 196 0.40 7.09 -9.85
CA LEU A 196 1.78 7.11 -10.30
C LEU A 196 1.97 6.23 -11.54
N SER A 197 2.57 6.78 -12.60
CA SER A 197 2.96 5.99 -13.77
C SER A 197 4.19 5.13 -13.49
N ASN A 198 4.44 4.12 -14.34
CA ASN A 198 5.65 3.31 -14.27
C ASN A 198 6.92 4.17 -14.33
N GLU A 199 6.94 5.14 -15.25
CA GLU A 199 8.08 6.06 -15.42
C GLU A 199 8.28 6.97 -14.19
N ALA A 200 7.20 7.52 -13.62
CA ALA A 200 7.28 8.34 -12.42
C ALA A 200 7.74 7.54 -11.19
N CYS A 201 7.27 6.29 -11.06
CA CYS A 201 7.76 5.36 -10.05
C CYS A 201 9.27 5.09 -10.21
N ALA A 202 9.72 4.80 -11.44
CA ALA A 202 11.13 4.56 -11.71
C ALA A 202 12.00 5.78 -11.37
N LYS A 203 11.56 6.99 -11.75
CA LYS A 203 12.24 8.24 -11.42
C LYS A 203 12.33 8.45 -9.91
N ALA A 204 11.26 8.19 -9.18
CA ALA A 204 11.25 8.28 -7.72
C ALA A 204 12.31 7.36 -7.08
N LEU A 205 12.45 6.14 -7.59
CA LEU A 205 13.47 5.20 -7.13
C LEU A 205 14.90 5.66 -7.50
N VAL A 206 15.11 6.16 -8.73
CA VAL A 206 16.43 6.71 -9.16
C VAL A 206 16.87 7.85 -8.25
N GLU A 207 15.96 8.76 -7.93
CA GLU A 207 16.29 9.99 -7.19
C GLU A 207 16.43 9.76 -5.69
N ASN A 208 15.73 8.73 -5.12
CA ASN A 208 15.59 8.64 -3.67
C ASN A 208 15.99 7.29 -3.07
N ALA A 209 16.19 6.23 -3.86
CA ALA A 209 16.63 4.95 -3.29
C ALA A 209 17.98 5.06 -2.63
N SER A 210 18.10 4.61 -1.39
CA SER A 210 19.36 4.60 -0.64
C SER A 210 19.99 3.19 -0.63
N PRO A 211 21.27 3.06 -0.27
CA PRO A 211 21.92 1.76 -0.10
C PRO A 211 21.28 0.86 0.98
N ALA A 212 20.43 1.42 1.83
CA ALA A 212 19.68 0.66 2.84
C ALA A 212 18.46 -0.07 2.26
N LEU A 213 18.01 0.31 1.05
CA LEU A 213 16.87 -0.31 0.39
C LEU A 213 17.23 -1.73 -0.08
N ARG A 214 16.42 -2.72 0.30
CA ARG A 214 16.65 -4.14 0.02
C ARG A 214 15.64 -4.72 -0.95
N HIS A 215 14.39 -4.29 -0.84
CA HIS A 215 13.32 -4.83 -1.67
C HIS A 215 12.26 -3.77 -1.99
N VAL A 216 11.85 -3.74 -3.23
CA VAL A 216 10.75 -2.91 -3.73
C VAL A 216 9.67 -3.80 -4.31
N TRP A 217 8.45 -3.64 -3.83
CA TRP A 217 7.24 -4.23 -4.42
C TRP A 217 6.43 -3.15 -5.13
N LEU A 218 6.25 -3.33 -6.43
CA LEU A 218 5.36 -2.49 -7.21
C LEU A 218 3.90 -2.89 -6.92
N CYS A 219 3.09 -1.92 -6.55
CA CYS A 219 1.71 -2.14 -6.13
C CYS A 219 0.70 -1.42 -7.02
N HIS A 220 -0.56 -1.73 -6.83
CA HIS A 220 -1.74 -1.06 -7.40
C HIS A 220 -1.72 -0.89 -8.93
N LEU A 221 -1.27 -1.93 -9.66
CA LEU A 221 -1.23 -1.91 -11.12
C LEU A 221 -2.65 -1.91 -11.71
N SER A 222 -2.89 -1.03 -12.67
CA SER A 222 -4.12 -0.99 -13.48
C SER A 222 -4.32 -2.29 -14.25
N ASP A 223 -5.55 -2.78 -14.33
CA ASP A 223 -5.92 -3.97 -15.10
C ASP A 223 -5.83 -3.72 -16.61
N GLU A 224 -6.29 -2.54 -17.04
CA GLU A 224 -6.39 -2.18 -18.45
C GLU A 224 -5.13 -1.46 -18.97
N ASN A 225 -4.54 -0.60 -18.14
CA ASN A 225 -3.49 0.34 -18.57
C ASN A 225 -2.09 -0.08 -18.14
N ASN A 226 -1.91 -1.30 -17.62
CA ASN A 226 -0.62 -1.84 -17.24
C ASN A 226 -0.56 -3.36 -17.46
N HIS A 227 0.61 -3.93 -17.21
CA HIS A 227 0.85 -5.36 -17.11
C HIS A 227 2.06 -5.56 -16.20
N PRO A 228 2.11 -6.59 -15.34
CA PRO A 228 3.24 -6.83 -14.43
C PRO A 228 4.61 -6.83 -15.11
N GLU A 229 4.74 -7.54 -16.23
CA GLU A 229 5.98 -7.60 -17.01
C GLU A 229 6.35 -6.25 -17.65
N LEU A 230 5.36 -5.47 -18.07
CA LEU A 230 5.58 -4.15 -18.65
C LEU A 230 6.07 -3.18 -17.57
N ALA A 231 5.37 -3.08 -16.44
CA ALA A 231 5.77 -2.25 -15.31
C ALA A 231 7.20 -2.56 -14.87
N LYS A 232 7.51 -3.86 -14.68
CA LYS A 232 8.84 -4.29 -14.27
C LYS A 232 9.89 -3.88 -15.30
N LYS A 233 9.68 -4.16 -16.59
CA LYS A 233 10.65 -3.83 -17.66
C LYS A 233 10.86 -2.34 -17.84
N THR A 234 9.80 -1.52 -17.79
CA THR A 234 9.89 -0.07 -17.88
C THR A 234 10.77 0.47 -16.74
N ILE A 235 10.46 0.05 -15.50
CA ILE A 235 11.20 0.50 -14.32
C ILE A 235 12.65 -0.01 -14.33
N GLU A 236 12.90 -1.27 -14.64
CA GLU A 236 14.25 -1.83 -14.76
C GLU A 236 15.11 -1.11 -15.83
N ALA A 237 14.50 -0.72 -16.95
CA ALA A 237 15.22 0.01 -17.99
C ALA A 237 15.69 1.39 -17.49
N VAL A 238 14.80 2.17 -16.88
CA VAL A 238 15.12 3.50 -16.33
C VAL A 238 16.18 3.41 -15.22
N LEU A 239 16.03 2.45 -14.30
CA LEU A 239 17.00 2.21 -13.22
C LEU A 239 18.37 1.85 -13.77
N ARG A 240 18.45 0.95 -14.74
CA ARG A 240 19.70 0.53 -15.38
C ARG A 240 20.39 1.68 -16.13
N ASP A 241 19.62 2.51 -16.84
CA ASP A 241 20.16 3.68 -17.54
C ASP A 241 20.74 4.72 -16.57
N SER A 242 20.27 4.69 -15.31
CA SER A 242 20.79 5.49 -14.19
C SER A 242 21.87 4.78 -13.37
N GLY A 243 22.32 3.59 -13.80
CA GLY A 243 23.38 2.82 -13.13
C GLY A 243 22.92 1.93 -11.98
N ILE A 244 21.61 1.82 -11.73
CA ILE A 244 21.03 0.96 -10.68
C ILE A 244 20.69 -0.41 -11.27
N ILE A 245 21.27 -1.47 -10.72
CA ILE A 245 21.10 -2.85 -11.21
C ILE A 245 20.24 -3.64 -10.23
N ILE A 246 19.05 -4.01 -10.69
CA ILE A 246 18.13 -4.86 -9.91
C ILE A 246 18.79 -6.20 -9.60
N GLY A 247 18.58 -6.69 -8.36
CA GLY A 247 19.21 -7.90 -7.84
C GLY A 247 20.62 -7.68 -7.28
N LYS A 248 21.19 -6.47 -7.46
CA LYS A 248 22.46 -6.08 -6.85
C LYS A 248 22.25 -5.02 -5.78
N GLU A 249 21.59 -3.91 -6.12
CA GLU A 249 21.26 -2.84 -5.19
C GLU A 249 20.02 -3.20 -4.33
N PHE A 250 18.95 -3.63 -4.96
CA PHE A 250 17.72 -4.13 -4.31
C PHE A 250 16.96 -5.10 -5.22
N THR A 251 16.05 -5.85 -4.68
CA THR A 251 15.13 -6.71 -5.44
C THR A 251 13.90 -5.91 -5.87
N LEU A 252 13.40 -6.15 -7.10
CA LEU A 252 12.18 -5.52 -7.62
C LEU A 252 11.17 -6.60 -8.02
N GLU A 253 10.00 -6.57 -7.42
CA GLU A 253 8.90 -7.48 -7.69
C GLU A 253 7.58 -6.74 -7.90
N VAL A 254 6.59 -7.44 -8.47
CA VAL A 254 5.25 -6.87 -8.72
C VAL A 254 4.22 -7.64 -7.91
N LEU A 255 3.50 -6.95 -7.05
CA LEU A 255 2.37 -7.53 -6.31
C LEU A 255 1.19 -7.78 -7.25
N LYS A 256 0.57 -8.92 -7.07
CA LYS A 256 -0.57 -9.35 -7.90
C LYS A 256 -1.88 -8.74 -7.40
N ARG A 257 -2.75 -8.38 -8.33
CA ARG A 257 -4.04 -7.72 -8.00
C ARG A 257 -4.99 -8.59 -7.16
N LYS A 258 -5.08 -9.87 -7.46
CA LYS A 258 -6.11 -10.78 -6.88
C LYS A 258 -5.54 -12.05 -6.27
N ILE A 259 -4.24 -12.23 -6.36
CA ILE A 259 -3.55 -13.44 -5.88
C ILE A 259 -2.59 -13.00 -4.79
N PRO A 260 -2.64 -13.62 -3.61
CA PRO A 260 -1.67 -13.32 -2.56
C PRO A 260 -0.22 -13.49 -3.02
N SER A 261 0.67 -12.69 -2.46
CA SER A 261 2.12 -12.79 -2.68
C SER A 261 2.70 -14.02 -1.98
N GLU A 262 3.96 -14.31 -2.19
CA GLU A 262 4.73 -15.14 -1.28
C GLU A 262 4.84 -14.44 0.08
N MET A 263 5.18 -15.21 1.11
CA MET A 263 5.48 -14.70 2.43
C MET A 263 6.95 -14.28 2.46
N TYR A 264 7.21 -13.00 2.74
CA TYR A 264 8.56 -12.46 2.78
C TYR A 264 9.03 -12.31 4.23
N GLU A 265 10.22 -12.80 4.51
CA GLU A 265 10.92 -12.51 5.77
C GLU A 265 11.77 -11.25 5.59
N LEU A 266 11.52 -10.25 6.44
CA LEU A 266 12.21 -8.96 6.40
C LEU A 266 13.33 -8.98 7.43
N ASN A 267 14.55 -8.88 6.94
CA ASN A 267 15.76 -8.94 7.77
C ASN A 267 16.39 -7.54 7.92
N PRO A 268 17.10 -7.27 9.03
CA PRO A 268 17.81 -6.00 9.26
C PRO A 268 18.85 -5.68 8.19
#